data_9d116f362c89a304ca064f2913599e6a
#
_entry.id   9d116f362c89a304ca064f2913599e6a
#
_cell.length_a   1.000
_cell.length_b   1.000
_cell.length_c   1.000
_cell.angle_alpha   90.00
_cell.angle_beta   90.00
_cell.angle_gamma   90.00
#
_symmetry.space_group_name_H-M   'P 1'
#
loop_
_entity.id
_entity.type
_entity.pdbx_description
1 polymer ?
#
loop_
_entity_poly.entity_id
_entity_poly.type
_entity_poly.pdbx_seq_one_letter_code
_entity_poly.pdbx_strand_id
1 'polypeptide(L)'
;MRGLNALVAVVSTPLSAPVIAAARLRGGNAASARGAASMAVQAITSARACGRTGTVIARMDSAYCNAAVIGAVRRGGAFFSVTAPMNASIRAAIAAIGDDGWTPIRYPRAIWDDQLEAWVSDGGVAEVSYTAFASKKGQAVTARLVVRRVRDLNKKAAAGQDQLFPVGRGDHDRLAAYRLAAASP
;
A
#
# COMPACT_ATOMS: atom_id res chain seq x y z
N MET A 1 -24.08 -7.11 -20.21
CA MET A 1 -23.27 -6.20 -21.04
C MET A 1 -21.81 -6.67 -20.98
N ARG A 2 -21.15 -6.90 -22.10
CA ARG A 2 -19.72 -7.30 -22.14
C ARG A 2 -18.88 -6.05 -22.21
N GLY A 3 -18.29 -5.64 -21.09
CA GLY A 3 -17.37 -4.49 -21.04
C GLY A 3 -15.92 -4.88 -21.35
N LEU A 4 -15.07 -3.88 -21.52
CA LEU A 4 -13.62 -4.01 -21.57
C LEU A 4 -13.00 -3.52 -20.27
N ASN A 5 -11.89 -4.15 -19.87
CA ASN A 5 -11.09 -3.78 -18.70
C ASN A 5 -9.67 -3.48 -19.16
N ALA A 6 -9.21 -2.27 -18.95
CA ALA A 6 -7.85 -1.86 -19.27
C ALA A 6 -6.92 -2.14 -18.08
N LEU A 7 -5.80 -2.80 -18.34
CA LEU A 7 -4.65 -2.85 -17.45
C LEU A 7 -3.60 -1.89 -17.99
N VAL A 8 -3.14 -0.96 -17.18
CA VAL A 8 -2.21 0.09 -17.58
C VAL A 8 -1.03 0.13 -16.60
N ALA A 9 0.17 0.24 -17.14
CA ALA A 9 1.37 0.55 -16.38
C ALA A 9 1.87 1.94 -16.77
N VAL A 10 2.10 2.77 -15.78
CA VAL A 10 2.57 4.15 -15.95
C VAL A 10 3.95 4.28 -15.32
N VAL A 11 4.87 4.90 -16.01
CA VAL A 11 6.17 5.33 -15.48
C VAL A 11 6.07 6.81 -15.15
N SER A 12 6.46 7.16 -13.93
CA SER A 12 6.55 8.55 -13.46
C SER A 12 7.89 8.81 -12.79
N THR A 13 8.38 10.02 -12.94
CA THR A 13 9.57 10.53 -12.24
C THR A 13 9.21 11.85 -11.56
N PRO A 14 10.00 12.33 -10.60
CA PRO A 14 9.80 13.67 -10.03
C PRO A 14 10.01 14.80 -11.04
N LEU A 15 10.68 14.53 -12.18
CA LEU A 15 11.14 15.53 -13.13
C LEU A 15 10.29 15.63 -14.39
N SER A 16 9.38 14.68 -14.64
CA SER A 16 8.62 14.62 -15.89
C SER A 16 7.17 14.18 -15.67
N ALA A 17 6.31 14.53 -16.59
CA ALA A 17 4.93 14.04 -16.60
C ALA A 17 4.88 12.50 -16.69
N PRO A 18 3.87 11.85 -16.10
CA PRO A 18 3.69 10.40 -16.21
C PRO A 18 3.47 9.96 -17.66
N VAL A 19 4.07 8.82 -18.03
CA VAL A 19 3.98 8.24 -19.38
C VAL A 19 3.44 6.82 -19.29
N ILE A 20 2.52 6.44 -20.18
CA ILE A 20 2.05 5.05 -20.28
C ILE A 20 3.17 4.19 -20.87
N ALA A 21 3.72 3.29 -20.06
CA ALA A 21 4.77 2.36 -20.48
C ALA A 21 4.21 1.07 -21.11
N ALA A 22 3.00 0.66 -20.70
CA ALA A 22 2.31 -0.49 -21.27
C ALA A 22 0.80 -0.38 -21.03
N ALA A 23 0.00 -0.83 -21.99
CA ALA A 23 -1.44 -0.93 -21.87
C ALA A 23 -1.92 -2.25 -22.46
N ARG A 24 -2.96 -2.86 -21.86
CA ARG A 24 -3.57 -4.10 -22.33
C ARG A 24 -5.06 -4.07 -22.11
N LEU A 25 -5.84 -4.23 -23.17
CA LEU A 25 -7.27 -4.45 -23.07
C LEU A 25 -7.55 -5.93 -22.77
N ARG A 26 -8.49 -6.15 -21.86
CA ARG A 26 -8.93 -7.47 -21.39
C ARG A 26 -10.46 -7.52 -21.40
N GLY A 27 -11.04 -8.72 -21.41
CA GLY A 27 -12.48 -8.85 -21.20
C GLY A 27 -12.89 -8.25 -19.85
N GLY A 28 -14.07 -7.66 -19.76
CA GLY A 28 -14.56 -6.96 -18.58
C GLY A 28 -14.65 -7.81 -17.31
N ASN A 29 -14.70 -9.13 -17.45
CA ASN A 29 -14.69 -10.11 -16.37
C ASN A 29 -13.28 -10.61 -15.98
N ALA A 30 -12.22 -10.03 -16.56
CA ALA A 30 -10.86 -10.44 -16.23
C ALA A 30 -10.52 -10.05 -14.79
N ALA A 31 -10.02 -11.01 -14.00
CA ALA A 31 -9.50 -10.73 -12.67
C ALA A 31 -8.37 -9.69 -12.73
N SER A 32 -8.34 -8.75 -11.77
CA SER A 32 -7.42 -7.60 -11.79
C SER A 32 -5.96 -8.00 -11.98
N ALA A 33 -5.50 -9.03 -11.28
CA ALA A 33 -4.11 -9.48 -11.37
C ALA A 33 -3.76 -10.28 -12.64
N ARG A 34 -4.76 -10.64 -13.49
CA ARG A 34 -4.50 -11.40 -14.72
C ARG A 34 -3.65 -10.57 -15.69
N GLY A 35 -2.47 -11.07 -16.04
CA GLY A 35 -1.52 -10.39 -16.92
C GLY A 35 -0.69 -9.28 -16.26
N ALA A 36 -0.90 -8.98 -14.96
CA ALA A 36 -0.17 -7.93 -14.26
C ALA A 36 1.32 -8.26 -14.09
N ALA A 37 1.66 -9.55 -13.84
CA ALA A 37 3.06 -9.96 -13.72
C ALA A 37 3.86 -9.70 -15.00
N SER A 38 3.34 -10.10 -16.16
CA SER A 38 3.99 -9.86 -17.46
C SER A 38 4.04 -8.37 -17.82
N MET A 39 2.99 -7.62 -17.49
CA MET A 39 2.97 -6.17 -17.70
C MET A 39 3.99 -5.44 -16.83
N ALA A 40 4.14 -5.83 -15.56
CA ALA A 40 5.14 -5.25 -14.68
C ALA A 40 6.56 -5.45 -15.27
N VAL A 41 6.88 -6.66 -15.72
CA VAL A 41 8.17 -6.93 -16.39
C VAL A 41 8.34 -6.07 -17.63
N GLN A 42 7.32 -6.01 -18.49
CA GLN A 42 7.34 -5.18 -19.70
C GLN A 42 7.60 -3.69 -19.37
N ALA A 43 6.89 -3.13 -18.41
CA ALA A 43 7.07 -1.74 -18.01
C ALA A 43 8.46 -1.45 -17.43
N ILE A 44 8.99 -2.36 -16.60
CA ILE A 44 10.35 -2.26 -16.06
C ILE A 44 11.38 -2.32 -17.17
N THR A 45 11.22 -3.24 -18.13
CA THR A 45 12.13 -3.39 -19.28
C THR A 45 12.08 -2.13 -20.15
N SER A 46 10.89 -1.62 -20.45
CA SER A 46 10.73 -0.39 -21.24
C SER A 46 11.40 0.81 -20.54
N ALA A 47 11.17 0.99 -19.24
CA ALA A 47 11.81 2.07 -18.48
C ALA A 47 13.34 2.00 -18.54
N ARG A 48 13.92 0.80 -18.48
CA ARG A 48 15.37 0.61 -18.62
C ARG A 48 15.88 0.85 -20.02
N ALA A 49 15.16 0.39 -21.02
CA ALA A 49 15.50 0.64 -22.43
C ALA A 49 15.53 2.13 -22.78
N CYS A 50 14.75 2.95 -22.08
CA CYS A 50 14.78 4.41 -22.18
C CYS A 50 15.95 5.07 -21.42
N GLY A 51 16.97 4.32 -21.06
CA GLY A 51 18.20 4.85 -20.42
C GLY A 51 18.08 5.14 -18.95
N ARG A 52 17.04 4.62 -18.27
CA ARG A 52 16.88 4.86 -16.85
C ARG A 52 17.91 4.06 -16.01
N THR A 53 18.68 4.73 -15.15
CA THR A 53 19.75 4.15 -14.31
C THR A 53 19.42 4.09 -12.80
N GLY A 54 18.49 4.90 -12.30
CA GLY A 54 18.16 4.95 -10.87
C GLY A 54 17.25 3.82 -10.37
N THR A 55 16.77 3.84 -9.12
CA THR A 55 15.90 2.83 -8.50
C THR A 55 14.51 2.78 -9.13
N VAL A 56 14.01 1.61 -9.50
CA VAL A 56 12.61 1.40 -9.93
C VAL A 56 11.79 0.89 -8.77
N ILE A 57 10.67 1.52 -8.50
CA ILE A 57 9.69 1.08 -7.51
C ILE A 57 8.35 0.87 -8.21
N ALA A 58 7.87 -0.36 -8.25
CA ALA A 58 6.52 -0.68 -8.71
C ALA A 58 5.52 -0.41 -7.58
N ARG A 59 4.66 0.59 -7.76
CA ARG A 59 3.57 0.91 -6.81
C ARG A 59 2.27 0.32 -7.33
N MET A 60 1.56 -0.41 -6.47
CA MET A 60 0.37 -1.18 -6.85
C MET A 60 -0.68 -1.09 -5.74
N ASP A 61 -1.94 -1.25 -6.13
CA ASP A 61 -3.04 -1.40 -5.18
C ASP A 61 -3.17 -2.86 -4.67
N SER A 62 -4.14 -3.10 -3.81
CA SER A 62 -4.36 -4.41 -3.18
C SER A 62 -4.75 -5.51 -4.16
N ALA A 63 -5.34 -5.18 -5.29
CA ALA A 63 -5.75 -6.17 -6.31
C ALA A 63 -4.53 -6.87 -6.94
N TYR A 64 -3.36 -6.26 -6.87
CA TYR A 64 -2.10 -6.82 -7.37
C TYR A 64 -1.23 -7.44 -6.28
N CYS A 65 -1.69 -7.49 -5.04
CA CYS A 65 -0.95 -8.11 -3.93
C CYS A 65 -1.01 -9.63 -4.03
N ASN A 66 -0.22 -10.20 -4.92
CA ASN A 66 -0.05 -11.65 -5.05
C ASN A 66 1.40 -12.02 -5.36
N ALA A 67 1.76 -13.27 -5.04
CA ALA A 67 3.12 -13.76 -5.14
C ALA A 67 3.69 -13.71 -6.58
N ALA A 68 2.85 -13.97 -7.59
CA ALA A 68 3.31 -13.99 -8.99
C ALA A 68 3.70 -12.57 -9.45
N VAL A 69 2.91 -11.56 -9.12
CA VAL A 69 3.19 -10.16 -9.48
C VAL A 69 4.42 -9.64 -8.73
N ILE A 70 4.46 -9.82 -7.40
CA ILE A 70 5.60 -9.37 -6.60
C ILE A 70 6.88 -10.10 -7.00
N GLY A 71 6.81 -11.42 -7.24
CA GLY A 71 7.94 -12.19 -7.74
C GLY A 71 8.43 -11.70 -9.11
N ALA A 72 7.53 -11.34 -10.01
CA ALA A 72 7.88 -10.80 -11.31
C ALA A 72 8.60 -9.43 -11.21
N VAL A 73 8.10 -8.54 -10.36
CA VAL A 73 8.75 -7.24 -10.07
C VAL A 73 10.15 -7.43 -9.53
N ARG A 74 10.32 -8.32 -8.53
CA ARG A 74 11.63 -8.61 -7.92
C ARG A 74 12.61 -9.22 -8.93
N ARG A 75 12.17 -10.22 -9.71
CA ARG A 75 13.02 -10.79 -10.78
C ARG A 75 13.38 -9.76 -11.84
N GLY A 76 12.49 -8.79 -12.10
CA GLY A 76 12.77 -7.62 -12.92
C GLY A 76 13.78 -6.65 -12.27
N GLY A 77 14.31 -6.92 -11.08
CA GLY A 77 15.27 -6.06 -10.37
C GLY A 77 14.66 -4.72 -9.95
N ALA A 78 13.36 -4.68 -9.66
CA ALA A 78 12.68 -3.52 -9.15
C ALA A 78 12.20 -3.76 -7.71
N PHE A 79 12.13 -2.70 -6.93
CA PHE A 79 11.46 -2.70 -5.64
C PHE A 79 9.95 -2.65 -5.84
N PHE A 80 9.20 -2.99 -4.80
CA PHE A 80 7.74 -2.91 -4.83
C PHE A 80 7.19 -2.17 -3.62
N SER A 81 6.03 -1.57 -3.79
CA SER A 81 5.19 -1.03 -2.74
C SER A 81 3.74 -1.34 -3.10
N VAL A 82 3.11 -2.26 -2.40
CA VAL A 82 1.76 -2.75 -2.69
C VAL A 82 0.87 -2.61 -1.46
N THR A 83 -0.36 -2.14 -1.66
CA THR A 83 -1.34 -2.17 -0.58
C THR A 83 -1.66 -3.62 -0.26
N ALA A 84 -1.52 -4.02 1.00
CA ALA A 84 -1.83 -5.38 1.42
C ALA A 84 -3.33 -5.52 1.73
N PRO A 85 -4.00 -6.61 1.32
CA PRO A 85 -5.38 -6.85 1.74
C PRO A 85 -5.40 -7.22 3.22
N MET A 86 -6.34 -6.64 3.98
CA MET A 86 -6.50 -6.97 5.39
C MET A 86 -6.96 -8.41 5.56
N ASN A 87 -6.10 -9.24 6.14
CA ASN A 87 -6.38 -10.63 6.48
C ASN A 87 -5.96 -10.93 7.93
N ALA A 88 -6.23 -12.14 8.41
CA ALA A 88 -5.96 -12.52 9.80
C ALA A 88 -4.48 -12.38 10.18
N SER A 89 -3.55 -12.76 9.28
CA SER A 89 -2.12 -12.68 9.59
C SER A 89 -1.60 -11.23 9.62
N ILE A 90 -2.11 -10.35 8.76
CA ILE A 90 -1.78 -8.92 8.82
C ILE A 90 -2.38 -8.29 10.08
N ARG A 91 -3.63 -8.62 10.45
CA ARG A 91 -4.21 -8.15 11.71
C ARG A 91 -3.38 -8.57 12.92
N ALA A 92 -2.94 -9.82 12.96
CA ALA A 92 -2.09 -10.32 14.04
C ALA A 92 -0.74 -9.59 14.08
N ALA A 93 -0.11 -9.35 12.92
CA ALA A 93 1.13 -8.59 12.85
C ALA A 93 0.96 -7.14 13.34
N ILE A 94 -0.15 -6.49 13.00
CA ILE A 94 -0.47 -5.13 13.45
C ILE A 94 -0.77 -5.11 14.95
N ALA A 95 -1.54 -6.08 15.47
CA ALA A 95 -1.87 -6.18 16.88
C ALA A 95 -0.64 -6.45 17.78
N ALA A 96 0.42 -7.01 17.20
CA ALA A 96 1.68 -7.24 17.90
C ALA A 96 2.56 -5.98 18.01
N ILE A 97 2.19 -4.87 17.38
CA ILE A 97 2.94 -3.61 17.46
C ILE A 97 2.65 -2.95 18.81
N GLY A 98 3.66 -2.88 19.68
CA GLY A 98 3.58 -2.15 20.94
C GLY A 98 3.37 -0.65 20.76
N ASP A 99 2.96 0.04 21.80
CA ASP A 99 2.71 1.49 21.73
C ASP A 99 3.96 2.30 21.40
N ASP A 100 5.11 1.84 21.79
CA ASP A 100 6.43 2.38 21.47
C ASP A 100 6.86 2.19 20.00
N GLY A 101 6.24 1.24 19.31
CA GLY A 101 6.50 0.97 17.89
C GLY A 101 5.88 1.99 16.92
N TRP A 102 5.12 2.98 17.42
CA TRP A 102 4.44 3.96 16.59
C TRP A 102 5.13 5.32 16.60
N THR A 103 5.56 5.75 15.42
CA THR A 103 6.10 7.09 15.21
C THR A 103 4.97 8.06 14.85
N PRO A 104 4.78 9.15 15.61
CA PRO A 104 3.78 10.17 15.29
C PRO A 104 4.06 10.81 13.92
N ILE A 105 2.99 11.03 13.13
CA ILE A 105 3.10 11.76 11.87
C ILE A 105 2.56 13.17 12.07
N ARG A 106 3.39 14.17 11.82
CA ARG A 106 2.94 15.55 11.78
C ARG A 106 2.27 15.82 10.43
N TYR A 107 0.95 15.99 10.46
CA TYR A 107 0.18 16.42 9.29
C TYR A 107 0.17 17.95 9.16
N PRO A 108 -0.02 18.48 7.93
CA PRO A 108 -0.23 19.92 7.73
C PRO A 108 -1.46 20.47 8.46
N ARG A 109 -2.39 19.61 8.91
CA ARG A 109 -3.60 19.92 9.68
C ARG A 109 -3.52 19.41 11.12
N ALA A 110 -2.32 19.30 11.70
CA ALA A 110 -2.19 19.01 13.11
C ALA A 110 -2.92 20.08 13.91
N ILE A 111 -3.66 19.68 14.94
CA ILE A 111 -4.37 20.60 15.83
C ILE A 111 -3.40 20.98 16.96
N TRP A 112 -3.32 22.25 17.26
CA TRP A 112 -2.59 22.71 18.44
C TRP A 112 -3.43 22.39 19.67
N ASP A 113 -2.82 21.72 20.65
CA ASP A 113 -3.45 21.43 21.96
C ASP A 113 -2.84 22.39 22.99
N ASP A 114 -3.67 23.32 23.48
CA ASP A 114 -3.25 24.35 24.44
C ASP A 114 -2.90 23.78 25.83
N GLN A 115 -3.40 22.59 26.17
CA GLN A 115 -3.10 21.95 27.46
C GLN A 115 -1.76 21.22 27.42
N LEU A 116 -1.39 20.67 26.27
CA LEU A 116 -0.14 19.96 26.07
C LEU A 116 0.96 20.87 25.50
N GLU A 117 0.63 22.12 25.18
CA GLU A 117 1.52 23.06 24.48
C GLU A 117 2.24 22.41 23.28
N ALA A 118 1.53 21.54 22.56
CA ALA A 118 2.09 20.74 21.49
C ALA A 118 1.11 20.55 20.33
N TRP A 119 1.66 20.36 19.14
CA TRP A 119 0.88 19.92 17.99
C TRP A 119 0.50 18.45 18.15
N VAL A 120 -0.78 18.16 18.33
CA VAL A 120 -1.29 16.81 18.41
C VAL A 120 -1.59 16.29 17.00
N SER A 121 -0.91 15.23 16.61
CA SER A 121 -1.19 14.47 15.43
C SER A 121 -1.94 13.20 15.81
N ASP A 122 -3.12 13.03 15.25
CA ASP A 122 -3.93 11.82 15.39
C ASP A 122 -3.34 10.63 14.61
N GLY A 123 -2.33 10.84 13.80
CA GLY A 123 -1.73 9.84 12.94
C GLY A 123 -0.41 9.26 13.47
N GLY A 124 -0.27 7.95 13.34
CA GLY A 124 0.99 7.25 13.60
C GLY A 124 1.34 6.30 12.47
N VAL A 125 2.63 6.07 12.28
CA VAL A 125 3.18 5.05 11.37
C VAL A 125 4.00 4.08 12.18
N ALA A 126 3.83 2.79 11.87
CA ALA A 126 4.69 1.73 12.36
C ALA A 126 5.22 0.91 11.20
N GLU A 127 6.36 0.28 11.42
CA GLU A 127 7.00 -0.58 10.44
C GLU A 127 7.45 -1.88 11.11
N VAL A 128 7.02 -3.01 10.55
CA VAL A 128 7.41 -4.33 11.06
C VAL A 128 7.83 -5.24 9.91
N SER A 129 8.70 -6.21 10.20
CA SER A 129 9.02 -7.27 9.26
C SER A 129 7.84 -8.23 9.12
N TYR A 130 7.45 -8.52 7.89
CA TYR A 130 6.32 -9.40 7.61
C TYR A 130 6.61 -10.34 6.45
N THR A 131 6.32 -11.63 6.61
CA THR A 131 6.46 -12.63 5.55
C THR A 131 5.10 -12.92 4.91
N ALA A 132 4.92 -12.39 3.70
CA ALA A 132 3.74 -12.64 2.88
C ALA A 132 3.86 -13.98 2.14
N PHE A 133 2.71 -14.59 1.80
CA PHE A 133 2.59 -15.82 1.00
C PHE A 133 3.32 -17.04 1.59
N ALA A 134 3.51 -17.08 2.90
CA ALA A 134 4.23 -18.17 3.58
C ALA A 134 3.60 -19.56 3.38
N SER A 135 2.29 -19.63 3.16
CA SER A 135 1.58 -20.88 2.89
C SER A 135 1.88 -21.50 1.52
N LYS A 136 2.52 -20.76 0.61
CA LYS A 136 2.83 -21.22 -0.74
C LYS A 136 4.32 -21.54 -0.84
N LYS A 137 4.66 -22.81 -1.01
CA LYS A 137 6.06 -23.27 -1.13
C LYS A 137 6.83 -22.44 -2.18
N GLY A 138 7.96 -21.90 -1.79
CA GLY A 138 8.84 -21.14 -2.68
C GLY A 138 8.31 -19.75 -3.09
N GLN A 139 7.19 -19.28 -2.54
CA GLN A 139 6.61 -17.98 -2.87
C GLN A 139 6.63 -16.98 -1.70
N ALA A 140 7.14 -17.39 -0.56
CA ALA A 140 7.28 -16.52 0.59
C ALA A 140 8.13 -15.28 0.27
N VAL A 141 7.66 -14.13 0.69
CA VAL A 141 8.37 -12.84 0.53
C VAL A 141 8.38 -12.12 1.86
N THR A 142 9.56 -11.98 2.45
CA THR A 142 9.74 -11.12 3.62
C THR A 142 9.95 -9.69 3.16
N ALA A 143 9.18 -8.78 3.72
CA ALA A 143 9.15 -7.37 3.36
C ALA A 143 8.77 -6.52 4.58
N ARG A 144 8.92 -5.21 4.48
CA ARG A 144 8.43 -4.28 5.48
C ARG A 144 6.91 -4.13 5.32
N LEU A 145 6.17 -4.35 6.39
CA LEU A 145 4.77 -3.96 6.50
C LEU A 145 4.73 -2.57 7.14
N VAL A 146 4.43 -1.57 6.35
CA VAL A 146 4.26 -0.19 6.81
C VAL A 146 2.79 0.02 7.11
N VAL A 147 2.47 0.35 8.34
CA VAL A 147 1.10 0.54 8.84
C VAL A 147 0.91 1.99 9.21
N ARG A 148 -0.18 2.59 8.76
CA ARG A 148 -0.63 3.90 9.21
C ARG A 148 -1.92 3.74 10.00
N ARG A 149 -1.95 4.23 11.23
CA ARG A 149 -3.17 4.36 12.04
C ARG A 149 -3.58 5.82 12.16
N VAL A 150 -4.88 6.06 12.34
CA VAL A 150 -5.43 7.35 12.72
C VAL A 150 -6.22 7.12 14.00
N ARG A 151 -5.90 7.84 15.07
CA ARG A 151 -6.63 7.82 16.34
C ARG A 151 -7.76 8.83 16.28
N ASP A 152 -8.98 8.42 16.59
CA ASP A 152 -10.08 9.37 16.81
C ASP A 152 -9.88 10.04 18.17
N LEU A 153 -9.20 11.17 18.21
CA LEU A 153 -8.99 11.94 19.45
C LEU A 153 -10.28 12.62 19.94
N ASN A 154 -11.30 12.73 19.10
CA ASN A 154 -12.52 13.49 19.40
C ASN A 154 -13.77 12.60 19.48
N LYS A 155 -13.83 11.71 20.49
CA LYS A 155 -14.98 10.83 20.73
C LYS A 155 -16.28 11.59 21.02
N LYS A 156 -16.23 12.86 21.48
CA LYS A 156 -17.41 13.68 21.83
C LYS A 156 -18.05 14.39 20.62
N ALA A 157 -17.26 14.72 19.60
CA ALA A 157 -17.79 15.37 18.40
C ALA A 157 -18.47 14.37 17.43
N ALA A 158 -18.11 13.09 17.49
CA ALA A 158 -18.69 12.06 16.63
C ALA A 158 -20.08 11.58 17.10
N ALA A 159 -20.49 11.86 18.32
CA ALA A 159 -21.77 11.42 18.86
C ALA A 159 -22.99 12.27 18.38
N GLY A 160 -22.75 13.36 17.66
CA GLY A 160 -23.79 14.30 17.19
C GLY A 160 -23.90 14.48 15.69
N GLN A 161 -23.06 13.84 14.89
CA GLN A 161 -23.19 13.89 13.43
C GLN A 161 -23.66 12.54 12.89
N ASP A 162 -24.80 12.54 12.20
CA ASP A 162 -25.30 11.42 11.41
C ASP A 162 -24.19 10.90 10.49
N GLN A 163 -23.70 9.70 10.76
CA GLN A 163 -22.68 9.06 9.93
C GLN A 163 -23.33 8.58 8.63
N LEU A 164 -23.00 9.22 7.53
CA LEU A 164 -23.39 8.79 6.17
C LEU A 164 -22.89 7.39 5.78
N PHE A 165 -22.01 6.78 6.60
CA PHE A 165 -21.54 5.40 6.43
C PHE A 165 -21.46 4.68 7.79
N PRO A 166 -22.15 3.54 7.97
CA PRO A 166 -22.07 2.77 9.21
C PRO A 166 -20.67 2.15 9.34
N VAL A 167 -19.89 2.64 10.29
CA VAL A 167 -18.64 2.01 10.70
C VAL A 167 -18.96 0.93 11.73
N GLY A 168 -18.54 -0.32 11.45
CA GLY A 168 -18.72 -1.45 12.37
C GLY A 168 -18.16 -1.13 13.76
N ARG A 169 -18.96 -1.44 14.81
CA ARG A 169 -18.54 -1.30 16.20
C ARG A 169 -17.33 -2.19 16.45
N GLY A 170 -16.23 -1.62 16.91
CA GLY A 170 -15.24 -2.44 17.55
C GLY A 170 -13.77 -2.09 17.45
N ASP A 171 -13.32 -1.07 16.76
CA ASP A 171 -11.92 -0.66 16.84
C ASP A 171 -11.80 0.86 16.83
N HIS A 172 -11.28 1.41 17.93
CA HIS A 172 -11.16 2.85 18.13
C HIS A 172 -10.02 3.50 17.33
N ASP A 173 -9.18 2.69 16.68
CA ASP A 173 -8.12 3.13 15.80
C ASP A 173 -8.45 2.77 14.35
N ARG A 174 -8.66 3.78 13.48
CA ARG A 174 -8.84 3.55 12.04
C ARG A 174 -7.50 3.28 11.39
N LEU A 175 -7.29 2.04 10.94
CA LEU A 175 -6.17 1.71 10.08
C LEU A 175 -6.40 2.34 8.71
N ALA A 176 -5.70 3.44 8.42
CA ALA A 176 -5.93 4.24 7.22
C ALA A 176 -5.23 3.68 5.98
N ALA A 177 -4.09 3.01 6.13
CA ALA A 177 -3.38 2.34 5.05
C ALA A 177 -2.32 1.38 5.60
N TYR A 178 -2.09 0.29 4.89
CA TYR A 178 -0.97 -0.62 5.14
C TYR A 178 -0.41 -1.08 3.81
N ARG A 179 0.92 -1.12 3.74
CA ARG A 179 1.64 -1.44 2.51
C ARG A 179 2.77 -2.42 2.81
N LEU A 180 2.89 -3.41 1.95
CA LEU A 180 4.10 -4.19 1.84
C LEU A 180 5.08 -3.45 0.93
N ALA A 181 6.28 -3.21 1.41
CA ALA A 181 7.36 -2.60 0.65
C ALA A 181 8.61 -3.48 0.73
N ALA A 182 9.37 -3.55 -0.35
CA ALA A 182 10.65 -4.23 -0.32
C ALA A 182 11.52 -3.64 0.79
N ALA A 183 12.21 -4.49 1.54
CA ALA A 183 13.25 -4.02 2.43
C ALA A 183 14.30 -3.26 1.60
N SER A 184 14.80 -2.15 2.13
CA SER A 184 16.00 -1.54 1.55
C SER A 184 17.16 -2.54 1.62
N PRO A 185 18.06 -2.56 0.64
CA PRO A 185 19.25 -3.41 0.69
C PRO A 185 20.11 -3.09 1.90
#